data_1eaefce4c6848740ad084e637c2295c5
#
_entry.id   1eaefce4c6848740ad084e637c2295c5
#
_cell.length_a   1.000
_cell.length_b   1.000
_cell.length_c   1.000
_cell.angle_alpha   90.00
_cell.angle_beta   90.00
_cell.angle_gamma   90.00
#
_symmetry.space_group_name_H-M   'P 1'
#
loop_
_entity.id
_entity.type
_entity.pdbx_description
1 polymer ?
#
loop_
_entity_poly.entity_id
_entity_poly.type
_entity_poly.pdbx_seq_one_letter_code
_entity_poly.pdbx_strand_id
1 'polypeptide(L)'
;SMYKTMWDIRNFEENARHFFSIGQIPGFVHLYSGEEAIATGVCANLTDKDYITSTHRGHGHCVAKGGDLKKMMAEIFGKSTGLGKGKGGSMHIADLDKGILGANGMVGGGFGLATGAAMRNKYLKTDDVAVCFFGDGAANEGNFHECLNMASIWNLPVVFVNENNLFAESTPQWYSSGSPTIAERAQAYNMPGVRVNGKDLFAVYQVAKEAVERARRGDGPTLIEAITYR
;
A
#
# COMPACT_ATOMS: atom_id res chain seq x y z
N SER A 1 -7.77 17.48 5.48
CA SER A 1 -6.72 17.90 4.52
C SER A 1 -5.59 16.88 4.53
N MET A 2 -4.89 16.70 3.42
CA MET A 2 -3.78 15.76 3.28
C MET A 2 -2.68 15.99 4.34
N TYR A 3 -2.37 17.25 4.67
CA TYR A 3 -1.41 17.56 5.73
C TYR A 3 -1.84 16.98 7.08
N LYS A 4 -3.13 17.10 7.44
CA LYS A 4 -3.64 16.49 8.67
C LYS A 4 -3.48 14.97 8.65
N THR A 5 -3.75 14.33 7.53
CA THR A 5 -3.59 12.86 7.40
C THR A 5 -2.13 12.45 7.63
N MET A 6 -1.15 13.16 7.07
CA MET A 6 0.27 12.88 7.33
C MET A 6 0.62 13.03 8.82
N TRP A 7 0.07 14.05 9.49
CA TRP A 7 0.25 14.23 10.94
C TRP A 7 -0.41 13.12 11.76
N ASP A 8 -1.62 12.69 11.37
CA ASP A 8 -2.31 11.59 12.03
C ASP A 8 -1.49 10.29 11.90
N ILE A 9 -0.90 10.03 10.72
CA ILE A 9 -0.01 8.87 10.51
C ILE A 9 1.22 9.00 11.42
N ARG A 10 1.95 10.12 11.38
CA ARG A 10 3.13 10.33 12.18
C ARG A 10 2.85 10.16 13.67
N ASN A 11 1.80 10.79 14.18
CA ASN A 11 1.41 10.67 15.58
C ASN A 11 1.02 9.26 15.97
N PHE A 12 0.31 8.53 15.10
CA PHE A 12 -0.02 7.13 15.32
C PHE A 12 1.26 6.28 15.47
N GLU A 13 2.21 6.44 14.55
CA GLU A 13 3.46 5.69 14.55
C GLU A 13 4.36 6.02 15.75
N GLU A 14 4.44 7.28 16.15
CA GLU A 14 5.21 7.69 17.34
C GLU A 14 4.61 7.09 18.63
N ASN A 15 3.29 7.05 18.75
CA ASN A 15 2.62 6.37 19.86
C ASN A 15 2.82 4.86 19.80
N ALA A 16 2.69 4.24 18.62
CA ALA A 16 2.94 2.81 18.46
C ALA A 16 4.39 2.45 18.86
N ARG A 17 5.35 3.25 18.43
CA ARG A 17 6.77 3.10 18.83
C ARG A 17 6.95 3.19 20.34
N HIS A 18 6.36 4.22 20.97
CA HIS A 18 6.45 4.43 22.41
C HIS A 18 5.88 3.24 23.19
N PHE A 19 4.64 2.82 22.90
CA PHE A 19 4.00 1.75 23.62
C PHE A 19 4.66 0.36 23.34
N PHE A 20 5.21 0.18 22.16
CA PHE A 20 6.01 -1.01 21.85
C PHE A 20 7.31 -1.03 22.67
N SER A 21 8.02 0.10 22.78
CA SER A 21 9.29 0.20 23.52
C SER A 21 9.18 -0.09 25.02
N ILE A 22 8.00 0.15 25.59
CA ILE A 22 7.70 -0.16 27.01
C ILE A 22 6.96 -1.50 27.19
N GLY A 23 6.90 -2.33 26.13
CA GLY A 23 6.37 -3.70 26.19
C GLY A 23 4.84 -3.80 26.30
N GLN A 24 4.09 -2.75 25.97
CA GLN A 24 2.62 -2.77 26.03
C GLN A 24 1.96 -3.27 24.74
N ILE A 25 2.66 -3.22 23.62
CA ILE A 25 2.19 -3.78 22.34
C ILE A 25 2.89 -5.11 22.11
N PRO A 26 2.14 -6.23 21.97
CA PRO A 26 2.72 -7.55 21.74
C PRO A 26 3.14 -7.76 20.29
N GLY A 27 4.01 -8.73 20.04
CA GLY A 27 4.44 -9.14 18.72
C GLY A 27 5.50 -8.23 18.12
N PHE A 28 5.41 -8.00 16.81
CA PHE A 28 6.34 -7.14 16.07
C PHE A 28 5.62 -5.92 15.52
N VAL A 29 6.28 -4.75 15.59
CA VAL A 29 5.77 -3.49 15.06
C VAL A 29 6.74 -2.98 14.00
N HIS A 30 6.21 -2.67 12.83
CA HIS A 30 6.94 -2.07 11.72
C HIS A 30 6.31 -0.72 11.40
N LEU A 31 7.06 0.34 11.66
CA LEU A 31 6.58 1.71 11.53
C LEU A 31 6.56 2.18 10.07
N TYR A 32 5.63 3.05 9.75
CA TYR A 32 5.45 3.70 8.45
C TYR A 32 6.13 5.08 8.39
N SER A 33 6.85 5.46 9.44
CA SER A 33 7.51 6.78 9.54
C SER A 33 8.48 7.00 8.38
N GLY A 34 8.32 8.13 7.67
CA GLY A 34 9.09 8.50 6.48
C GLY A 34 8.39 8.23 5.15
N GLU A 35 7.27 7.54 5.16
CA GLU A 35 6.49 7.14 3.95
C GLU A 35 5.10 7.82 3.91
N GLU A 36 4.78 8.74 4.83
CA GLU A 36 3.45 9.33 5.04
C GLU A 36 2.88 10.01 3.79
N ALA A 37 3.75 10.63 3.00
CA ALA A 37 3.33 11.33 1.79
C ALA A 37 2.83 10.35 0.70
N ILE A 38 3.36 9.12 0.66
CA ILE A 38 2.95 8.10 -0.31
C ILE A 38 1.53 7.64 0.00
N ALA A 39 1.29 7.10 1.21
CA ALA A 39 -0.05 6.67 1.60
C ALA A 39 -1.08 7.77 1.45
N THR A 40 -0.75 8.98 1.91
CA THR A 40 -1.67 10.13 1.86
C THR A 40 -1.96 10.56 0.44
N GLY A 41 -0.93 10.73 -0.40
CA GLY A 41 -1.09 11.18 -1.79
C GLY A 41 -1.88 10.19 -2.64
N VAL A 42 -1.65 8.90 -2.46
CA VAL A 42 -2.38 7.85 -3.17
C VAL A 42 -3.82 7.76 -2.69
N CYS A 43 -4.04 7.59 -1.37
CA CYS A 43 -5.38 7.38 -0.81
C CYS A 43 -6.29 8.60 -0.94
N ALA A 44 -5.75 9.82 -1.09
CA ALA A 44 -6.54 11.01 -1.35
C ALA A 44 -7.31 10.99 -2.69
N ASN A 45 -6.95 10.07 -3.59
CA ASN A 45 -7.64 9.84 -4.87
C ASN A 45 -8.66 8.69 -4.82
N LEU A 46 -8.81 8.05 -3.66
CA LEU A 46 -9.67 6.88 -3.49
C LEU A 46 -10.95 7.22 -2.71
N THR A 47 -11.97 6.42 -2.94
CA THR A 47 -13.24 6.41 -2.21
C THR A 47 -13.31 5.22 -1.25
N ASP A 48 -14.33 5.15 -0.40
CA ASP A 48 -14.56 3.99 0.47
C ASP A 48 -14.88 2.70 -0.32
N LYS A 49 -15.26 2.81 -1.60
CA LYS A 49 -15.55 1.66 -2.47
C LYS A 49 -14.31 1.07 -3.13
N ASP A 50 -13.24 1.86 -3.23
CA ASP A 50 -11.97 1.41 -3.76
C ASP A 50 -11.24 0.54 -2.75
N TYR A 51 -10.51 -0.46 -3.22
CA TYR A 51 -9.79 -1.39 -2.37
C TYR A 51 -8.31 -1.05 -2.26
N ILE A 52 -7.73 -1.30 -1.10
CA ILE A 52 -6.28 -1.31 -0.93
C ILE A 52 -5.81 -2.63 -0.31
N THR A 53 -4.64 -3.09 -0.74
CA THR A 53 -3.83 -4.07 -0.01
C THR A 53 -2.57 -3.40 0.49
N SER A 54 -2.08 -3.85 1.61
CA SER A 54 -0.99 -3.21 2.33
C SER A 54 0.11 -4.21 2.69
N THR A 55 1.18 -3.71 3.28
CA THR A 55 2.37 -4.45 3.68
C THR A 55 2.40 -4.67 5.19
N HIS A 56 3.50 -5.23 5.71
CA HIS A 56 3.78 -5.30 7.15
C HIS A 56 3.90 -3.91 7.82
N ARG A 57 3.99 -2.80 7.04
CA ARG A 57 3.96 -1.40 7.48
C ARG A 57 2.59 -0.75 7.25
N GLY A 58 1.51 -1.49 7.54
CA GLY A 58 0.16 -1.14 7.09
C GLY A 58 -0.51 0.04 7.79
N HIS A 59 0.05 0.57 8.87
CA HIS A 59 -0.61 1.61 9.67
C HIS A 59 -0.89 2.88 8.85
N GLY A 60 0.12 3.37 8.12
CA GLY A 60 -0.03 4.58 7.31
C GLY A 60 -1.11 4.45 6.24
N HIS A 61 -1.16 3.31 5.55
CA HIS A 61 -2.19 3.04 4.53
C HIS A 61 -3.59 3.00 5.16
N CYS A 62 -3.72 2.35 6.32
CA CYS A 62 -4.99 2.23 7.02
C CYS A 62 -5.49 3.61 7.48
N VAL A 63 -4.63 4.45 8.06
CA VAL A 63 -4.97 5.83 8.42
C VAL A 63 -5.35 6.66 7.20
N ALA A 64 -4.55 6.60 6.13
CA ALA A 64 -4.78 7.37 4.91
C ALA A 64 -6.08 6.99 4.21
N LYS A 65 -6.49 5.72 4.30
CA LYS A 65 -7.75 5.20 3.74
C LYS A 65 -8.97 5.47 4.63
N GLY A 66 -8.77 6.09 5.80
CA GLY A 66 -9.84 6.50 6.72
C GLY A 66 -10.16 5.49 7.82
N GLY A 67 -9.24 4.62 8.16
CA GLY A 67 -9.35 3.72 9.32
C GLY A 67 -9.49 4.47 10.64
N ASP A 68 -10.29 3.94 11.55
CA ASP A 68 -10.50 4.53 12.88
C ASP A 68 -9.25 4.36 13.75
N LEU A 69 -8.58 5.47 14.09
CA LEU A 69 -7.33 5.47 14.87
C LEU A 69 -7.47 4.78 16.23
N LYS A 70 -8.64 4.89 16.90
CA LYS A 70 -8.87 4.25 18.19
C LYS A 70 -8.98 2.75 18.05
N LYS A 71 -9.73 2.30 17.04
CA LYS A 71 -9.86 0.86 16.74
C LYS A 71 -8.56 0.26 16.24
N MET A 72 -7.79 1.00 15.44
CA MET A 72 -6.45 0.59 15.02
C MET A 72 -5.51 0.43 16.22
N MET A 73 -5.47 1.42 17.11
CA MET A 73 -4.66 1.34 18.33
C MET A 73 -5.11 0.17 19.22
N ALA A 74 -6.41 -0.02 19.40
CA ALA A 74 -6.95 -1.16 20.13
C ALA A 74 -6.54 -2.50 19.49
N GLU A 75 -6.48 -2.58 18.15
CA GLU A 75 -6.03 -3.78 17.44
C GLU A 75 -4.59 -4.13 17.75
N ILE A 76 -3.68 -3.15 17.66
CA ILE A 76 -2.26 -3.41 17.93
C ILE A 76 -1.97 -3.69 19.41
N PHE A 77 -2.84 -3.25 20.32
CA PHE A 77 -2.82 -3.64 21.74
C PHE A 77 -3.47 -5.01 22.03
N GLY A 78 -3.95 -5.72 21.01
CA GLY A 78 -4.60 -7.02 21.15
C GLY A 78 -5.98 -6.96 21.84
N LYS A 79 -6.69 -5.82 21.74
CA LYS A 79 -7.99 -5.64 22.41
C LYS A 79 -9.15 -6.09 21.50
N SER A 80 -10.19 -6.64 22.12
CA SER A 80 -11.40 -7.10 21.40
C SER A 80 -12.19 -5.96 20.71
N THR A 81 -11.92 -4.70 21.06
CA THR A 81 -12.49 -3.52 20.43
C THR A 81 -11.72 -3.06 19.19
N GLY A 82 -10.62 -3.74 18.84
CA GLY A 82 -9.85 -3.49 17.62
C GLY A 82 -10.59 -3.92 16.35
N LEU A 83 -10.10 -3.50 15.19
CA LEU A 83 -10.68 -3.77 13.86
C LEU A 83 -10.81 -5.27 13.57
N GLY A 84 -9.79 -6.06 13.91
CA GLY A 84 -9.75 -7.52 13.82
C GLY A 84 -9.97 -8.22 15.17
N LYS A 85 -10.58 -7.53 16.13
CA LYS A 85 -10.80 -8.03 17.52
C LYS A 85 -9.50 -8.37 18.24
N GLY A 86 -8.42 -7.65 17.91
CA GLY A 86 -7.09 -7.85 18.52
C GLY A 86 -6.34 -9.09 18.03
N LYS A 87 -6.78 -9.74 16.96
CA LYS A 87 -6.16 -10.97 16.42
C LYS A 87 -5.08 -10.71 15.38
N GLY A 88 -5.22 -9.61 14.61
CA GLY A 88 -4.31 -9.26 13.53
C GLY A 88 -3.03 -8.57 14.02
N GLY A 89 -3.14 -7.75 15.04
CA GLY A 89 -2.05 -6.92 15.53
C GLY A 89 -1.53 -5.93 14.49
N SER A 90 -0.27 -5.49 14.65
CA SER A 90 0.34 -4.46 13.80
C SER A 90 0.38 -4.83 12.31
N MET A 91 0.75 -6.05 11.97
CA MET A 91 1.03 -6.45 10.58
C MET A 91 -0.18 -6.99 9.80
N HIS A 92 -1.37 -7.08 10.42
CA HIS A 92 -2.55 -7.69 9.80
C HIS A 92 -3.82 -6.87 10.03
N ILE A 93 -3.70 -5.55 10.11
CA ILE A 93 -4.86 -4.65 10.23
C ILE A 93 -5.68 -4.74 8.94
N ALA A 94 -6.98 -4.92 9.07
CA ALA A 94 -7.94 -4.92 7.97
C ALA A 94 -9.22 -4.17 8.40
N ASP A 95 -9.85 -3.50 7.44
CA ASP A 95 -11.14 -2.82 7.60
C ASP A 95 -11.91 -2.89 6.28
N LEU A 96 -12.71 -3.93 6.12
CA LEU A 96 -13.43 -4.19 4.87
C LEU A 96 -14.46 -3.11 4.57
N ASP A 97 -15.04 -2.46 5.58
CA ASP A 97 -16.00 -1.38 5.41
C ASP A 97 -15.37 -0.13 4.79
N LYS A 98 -14.04 -0.01 4.91
CA LYS A 98 -13.23 1.03 4.30
C LYS A 98 -12.47 0.57 3.04
N GLY A 99 -12.73 -0.64 2.56
CA GLY A 99 -12.00 -1.22 1.43
C GLY A 99 -10.55 -1.58 1.74
N ILE A 100 -10.18 -1.70 3.01
CA ILE A 100 -8.85 -2.12 3.44
C ILE A 100 -8.84 -3.65 3.54
N LEU A 101 -8.36 -4.33 2.48
CA LEU A 101 -8.36 -5.79 2.39
C LEU A 101 -7.35 -6.43 3.35
N GLY A 102 -6.39 -5.66 3.82
CA GLY A 102 -5.51 -6.03 4.90
C GLY A 102 -4.06 -5.64 4.68
N ALA A 103 -3.40 -5.37 5.80
CA ALA A 103 -1.96 -5.44 5.94
C ALA A 103 -1.53 -6.90 5.91
N ASN A 104 -0.32 -7.18 5.44
CA ASN A 104 0.15 -8.55 5.29
C ASN A 104 1.63 -8.66 5.68
N GLY A 105 1.93 -9.52 6.64
CA GLY A 105 3.31 -9.85 7.00
C GLY A 105 4.05 -10.68 5.96
N MET A 106 3.31 -11.36 5.07
CA MET A 106 3.90 -12.10 3.94
C MET A 106 4.29 -11.13 2.84
N VAL A 107 5.56 -11.05 2.52
CA VAL A 107 6.09 -10.20 1.44
C VAL A 107 5.47 -10.61 0.10
N GLY A 108 4.96 -9.64 -0.66
CA GLY A 108 4.27 -9.91 -1.92
C GLY A 108 2.85 -10.46 -1.82
N GLY A 109 2.35 -10.78 -0.62
CA GLY A 109 1.01 -11.36 -0.45
C GLY A 109 -0.15 -10.45 -0.88
N GLY A 110 0.09 -9.15 -1.00
CA GLY A 110 -0.91 -8.17 -1.45
C GLY A 110 -1.24 -8.21 -2.94
N PHE A 111 -0.32 -8.68 -3.79
CA PHE A 111 -0.49 -8.66 -5.25
C PHE A 111 -1.72 -9.44 -5.71
N GLY A 112 -1.84 -10.71 -5.30
CA GLY A 112 -2.96 -11.56 -5.67
C GLY A 112 -4.31 -11.03 -5.17
N LEU A 113 -4.34 -10.48 -3.94
CA LEU A 113 -5.54 -9.91 -3.35
C LEU A 113 -6.01 -8.67 -4.12
N ALA A 114 -5.11 -7.74 -4.45
CA ALA A 114 -5.44 -6.54 -5.21
C ALA A 114 -5.88 -6.89 -6.64
N THR A 115 -5.17 -7.81 -7.30
CA THR A 115 -5.52 -8.28 -8.65
C THR A 115 -6.88 -8.97 -8.65
N GLY A 116 -7.18 -9.80 -7.65
CA GLY A 116 -8.48 -10.43 -7.47
C GLY A 116 -9.62 -9.42 -7.24
N ALA A 117 -9.38 -8.38 -6.41
CA ALA A 117 -10.34 -7.30 -6.20
C ALA A 117 -10.61 -6.53 -7.50
N ALA A 118 -9.55 -6.19 -8.25
CA ALA A 118 -9.69 -5.52 -9.55
C ALA A 118 -10.43 -6.40 -10.59
N MET A 119 -10.19 -7.72 -10.58
CA MET A 119 -10.92 -8.66 -11.42
C MET A 119 -12.42 -8.69 -11.08
N ARG A 120 -12.75 -8.71 -9.77
CA ARG A 120 -14.14 -8.58 -9.32
C ARG A 120 -14.76 -7.29 -9.84
N ASN A 121 -14.08 -6.15 -9.69
CA ASN A 121 -14.60 -4.85 -10.10
C ASN A 121 -14.89 -4.83 -11.61
N LYS A 122 -13.97 -5.34 -12.41
CA LYS A 122 -14.16 -5.48 -13.86
C LYS A 122 -15.32 -6.41 -14.20
N TYR A 123 -15.41 -7.57 -13.55
CA TYR A 123 -16.49 -8.53 -13.80
C TYR A 123 -17.87 -7.96 -13.47
N LEU A 124 -17.98 -7.24 -12.35
CA LEU A 124 -19.22 -6.59 -11.91
C LEU A 124 -19.49 -5.26 -12.64
N LYS A 125 -18.57 -4.81 -13.50
CA LYS A 125 -18.64 -3.54 -14.23
C LYS A 125 -18.83 -2.33 -13.32
N THR A 126 -18.17 -2.34 -12.15
CA THR A 126 -18.08 -1.17 -11.28
C THR A 126 -16.91 -0.29 -11.73
N ASP A 127 -16.90 0.96 -11.30
CA ASP A 127 -15.80 1.90 -11.52
C ASP A 127 -14.80 1.93 -10.35
N ASP A 128 -14.92 0.97 -9.42
CA ASP A 128 -14.02 0.83 -8.28
C ASP A 128 -12.62 0.38 -8.73
N VAL A 129 -11.61 0.88 -8.05
CA VAL A 129 -10.19 0.60 -8.32
C VAL A 129 -9.57 -0.16 -7.15
N ALA A 130 -8.61 -1.02 -7.44
CA ALA A 130 -7.76 -1.63 -6.42
C ALA A 130 -6.37 -1.00 -6.44
N VAL A 131 -5.78 -0.78 -5.26
CA VAL A 131 -4.39 -0.34 -5.13
C VAL A 131 -3.61 -1.36 -4.33
N CYS A 132 -2.46 -1.77 -4.87
CA CYS A 132 -1.54 -2.68 -4.21
C CYS A 132 -0.30 -1.92 -3.76
N PHE A 133 -0.13 -1.71 -2.45
CA PHE A 133 1.11 -1.19 -1.89
C PHE A 133 2.11 -2.33 -1.64
N PHE A 134 3.39 -2.10 -1.97
CA PHE A 134 4.44 -3.10 -1.78
C PHE A 134 5.83 -2.45 -1.73
N GLY A 135 6.77 -3.08 -1.03
CA GLY A 135 8.16 -2.63 -0.95
C GLY A 135 9.02 -3.08 -2.14
N ASP A 136 10.23 -2.54 -2.24
CA ASP A 136 11.22 -2.90 -3.28
C ASP A 136 11.61 -4.38 -3.23
N GLY A 137 11.72 -4.97 -2.04
CA GLY A 137 11.96 -6.41 -1.90
C GLY A 137 10.86 -7.28 -2.49
N ALA A 138 9.60 -6.88 -2.32
CA ALA A 138 8.45 -7.59 -2.86
C ALA A 138 8.42 -7.62 -4.40
N ALA A 139 9.04 -6.65 -5.05
CA ALA A 139 9.15 -6.62 -6.50
C ALA A 139 9.97 -7.79 -7.09
N ASN A 140 10.71 -8.53 -6.26
CA ASN A 140 11.48 -9.70 -6.68
C ASN A 140 10.75 -11.04 -6.47
N GLU A 141 9.53 -10.99 -5.90
CA GLU A 141 8.70 -12.18 -5.77
C GLU A 141 8.08 -12.58 -7.12
N GLY A 142 7.95 -13.89 -7.38
CA GLY A 142 7.31 -14.39 -8.60
C GLY A 142 5.89 -13.86 -8.79
N ASN A 143 5.15 -13.73 -7.69
CA ASN A 143 3.79 -13.21 -7.67
C ASN A 143 3.68 -11.75 -8.19
N PHE A 144 4.71 -10.92 -8.05
CA PHE A 144 4.77 -9.61 -8.70
C PHE A 144 4.62 -9.76 -10.22
N HIS A 145 5.44 -10.60 -10.83
CA HIS A 145 5.47 -10.80 -12.29
C HIS A 145 4.15 -11.38 -12.80
N GLU A 146 3.62 -12.37 -12.10
CA GLU A 146 2.37 -13.04 -12.44
C GLU A 146 1.18 -12.06 -12.41
N CYS A 147 1.05 -11.29 -11.32
CA CYS A 147 -0.06 -10.37 -11.14
C CYS A 147 -0.01 -9.16 -12.09
N LEU A 148 1.19 -8.61 -12.37
CA LEU A 148 1.32 -7.53 -13.34
C LEU A 148 0.95 -7.99 -14.75
N ASN A 149 1.39 -9.20 -15.13
CA ASN A 149 1.03 -9.80 -16.41
C ASN A 149 -0.48 -10.02 -16.54
N MET A 150 -1.11 -10.62 -15.53
CA MET A 150 -2.58 -10.83 -15.51
C MET A 150 -3.34 -9.50 -15.58
N ALA A 151 -2.91 -8.52 -14.79
CA ALA A 151 -3.55 -7.20 -14.77
C ALA A 151 -3.48 -6.51 -16.13
N SER A 152 -2.36 -6.63 -16.82
CA SER A 152 -2.18 -6.07 -18.16
C SER A 152 -3.03 -6.78 -19.21
N ILE A 153 -2.95 -8.12 -19.31
CA ILE A 153 -3.71 -8.91 -20.30
C ILE A 153 -5.20 -8.62 -20.21
N TRP A 154 -5.72 -8.47 -19.01
CA TRP A 154 -7.13 -8.26 -18.76
C TRP A 154 -7.52 -6.79 -18.54
N ASN A 155 -6.60 -5.85 -18.72
CA ASN A 155 -6.83 -4.42 -18.47
C ASN A 155 -7.58 -4.20 -17.14
N LEU A 156 -7.04 -4.77 -16.05
CA LEU A 156 -7.69 -4.70 -14.75
C LEU A 156 -7.55 -3.29 -14.14
N PRO A 157 -8.58 -2.80 -13.41
CA PRO A 157 -8.54 -1.52 -12.74
C PRO A 157 -7.69 -1.60 -11.45
N VAL A 158 -6.38 -1.75 -11.60
CA VAL A 158 -5.43 -1.84 -10.47
C VAL A 158 -4.26 -0.89 -10.65
N VAL A 159 -3.84 -0.27 -9.55
CA VAL A 159 -2.62 0.52 -9.46
C VAL A 159 -1.64 -0.18 -8.52
N PHE A 160 -0.44 -0.46 -9.00
CA PHE A 160 0.63 -1.03 -8.22
C PHE A 160 1.54 0.09 -7.72
N VAL A 161 1.66 0.26 -6.41
CA VAL A 161 2.45 1.34 -5.78
C VAL A 161 3.62 0.73 -5.03
N ASN A 162 4.80 0.88 -5.61
CA ASN A 162 6.05 0.48 -4.99
C ASN A 162 6.55 1.59 -4.05
N GLU A 163 6.67 1.27 -2.77
CA GLU A 163 7.30 2.10 -1.76
C GLU A 163 8.78 1.72 -1.69
N ASN A 164 9.57 2.35 -2.55
CA ASN A 164 10.99 2.04 -2.66
C ASN A 164 11.78 2.84 -1.62
N ASN A 165 12.00 2.23 -0.46
CA ASN A 165 12.84 2.77 0.60
C ASN A 165 14.31 2.32 0.50
N LEU A 166 14.69 1.69 -0.62
CA LEU A 166 16.03 1.25 -1.00
C LEU A 166 16.53 0.01 -0.26
N PHE A 167 15.77 -0.56 0.66
CA PHE A 167 16.21 -1.70 1.45
C PHE A 167 15.07 -2.72 1.70
N ALA A 168 15.33 -3.96 1.33
CA ALA A 168 14.56 -5.12 1.76
C ALA A 168 15.22 -5.67 3.02
N GLU A 169 14.73 -5.28 4.20
CA GLU A 169 15.38 -5.53 5.49
C GLU A 169 16.79 -4.93 5.52
N SER A 170 17.82 -5.74 5.42
CA SER A 170 19.22 -5.34 5.32
C SER A 170 19.83 -5.42 3.91
N THR A 171 19.05 -5.92 2.94
CA THR A 171 19.50 -6.08 1.55
C THR A 171 19.20 -4.82 0.73
N PRO A 172 20.21 -4.11 0.22
CA PRO A 172 19.98 -2.92 -0.58
C PRO A 172 19.41 -3.27 -1.97
N GLN A 173 18.56 -2.40 -2.50
CA GLN A 173 17.86 -2.61 -3.77
C GLN A 173 18.82 -2.84 -4.94
N TRP A 174 19.94 -2.10 -5.01
CA TRP A 174 20.93 -2.26 -6.08
C TRP A 174 21.59 -3.64 -6.11
N TYR A 175 21.61 -4.34 -4.98
CA TYR A 175 22.15 -5.70 -4.90
C TYR A 175 21.13 -6.76 -5.32
N SER A 176 19.86 -6.53 -5.05
CA SER A 176 18.77 -7.50 -5.26
C SER A 176 17.99 -7.31 -6.56
N SER A 177 18.18 -6.20 -7.27
CA SER A 177 17.41 -5.86 -8.48
C SER A 177 18.34 -5.72 -9.70
N GLY A 178 18.08 -6.49 -10.74
CA GLY A 178 18.80 -6.39 -12.01
C GLY A 178 18.39 -5.19 -12.88
N SER A 179 17.19 -4.62 -12.65
CA SER A 179 16.76 -3.38 -13.31
C SER A 179 17.18 -2.16 -12.49
N PRO A 180 17.59 -1.05 -13.13
CA PRO A 180 17.97 0.18 -12.44
C PRO A 180 16.84 0.75 -11.57
N THR A 181 15.59 0.64 -12.04
CA THR A 181 14.38 1.07 -11.34
C THR A 181 13.31 -0.01 -11.36
N ILE A 182 12.42 0.01 -10.37
CA ILE A 182 11.27 -0.90 -10.37
C ILE A 182 10.26 -0.46 -11.44
N ALA A 183 10.10 0.84 -11.66
CA ALA A 183 9.19 1.39 -12.67
C ALA A 183 9.48 0.89 -14.09
N GLU A 184 10.76 0.65 -14.45
CA GLU A 184 11.13 0.14 -15.76
C GLU A 184 10.60 -1.27 -16.04
N ARG A 185 10.33 -2.06 -15.00
CA ARG A 185 9.75 -3.41 -15.16
C ARG A 185 8.35 -3.39 -15.78
N ALA A 186 7.64 -2.26 -15.68
CA ALA A 186 6.33 -2.08 -16.29
C ALA A 186 6.33 -2.30 -17.83
N GLN A 187 7.45 -2.00 -18.48
CA GLN A 187 7.62 -2.18 -19.92
C GLN A 187 7.44 -3.64 -20.36
N ALA A 188 7.86 -4.60 -19.52
CA ALA A 188 7.69 -6.01 -19.79
C ALA A 188 6.21 -6.45 -19.88
N TYR A 189 5.31 -5.65 -19.33
CA TYR A 189 3.87 -5.92 -19.28
C TYR A 189 3.04 -4.93 -20.08
N ASN A 190 3.69 -4.09 -20.91
CA ASN A 190 3.03 -3.08 -21.74
C ASN A 190 2.08 -2.17 -20.94
N MET A 191 2.49 -1.75 -19.74
CA MET A 191 1.77 -0.81 -18.89
C MET A 191 2.63 0.41 -18.55
N PRO A 192 2.05 1.56 -18.21
CA PRO A 192 2.81 2.72 -17.74
C PRO A 192 3.58 2.40 -16.46
N GLY A 193 4.87 2.78 -16.45
CA GLY A 193 5.72 2.79 -15.28
C GLY A 193 6.15 4.23 -14.97
N VAL A 194 5.86 4.72 -13.76
CA VAL A 194 6.12 6.11 -13.37
C VAL A 194 6.96 6.13 -12.10
N ARG A 195 8.05 6.88 -12.11
CA ARG A 195 8.89 7.09 -10.94
C ARG A 195 8.64 8.48 -10.36
N VAL A 196 8.47 8.57 -9.04
CA VAL A 196 8.15 9.82 -8.34
C VAL A 196 8.95 9.94 -7.04
N ASN A 197 9.20 11.18 -6.61
CA ASN A 197 9.72 11.44 -5.27
C ASN A 197 8.62 11.18 -4.22
N GLY A 198 8.72 10.07 -3.50
CA GLY A 198 7.75 9.65 -2.50
C GLY A 198 7.68 10.55 -1.25
N LYS A 199 8.57 11.54 -1.12
CA LYS A 199 8.51 12.55 -0.05
C LYS A 199 7.75 13.81 -0.47
N ASP A 200 7.45 13.96 -1.76
CA ASP A 200 6.68 15.07 -2.30
C ASP A 200 5.21 14.66 -2.42
N LEU A 201 4.42 15.12 -1.43
CA LEU A 201 2.99 14.81 -1.34
C LEU A 201 2.23 15.17 -2.62
N PHE A 202 2.51 16.33 -3.21
CA PHE A 202 1.76 16.80 -4.37
C PHE A 202 2.16 16.06 -5.64
N ALA A 203 3.43 15.72 -5.79
CA ALA A 203 3.90 14.88 -6.89
C ALA A 203 3.28 13.47 -6.82
N VAL A 204 3.26 12.85 -5.63
CA VAL A 204 2.61 11.54 -5.42
C VAL A 204 1.11 11.63 -5.71
N TYR A 205 0.42 12.66 -5.19
CA TYR A 205 -1.01 12.86 -5.43
C TYR A 205 -1.32 12.96 -6.94
N GLN A 206 -0.54 13.74 -7.68
CA GLN A 206 -0.79 13.94 -9.12
C GLN A 206 -0.59 12.65 -9.91
N VAL A 207 0.53 11.94 -9.69
CA VAL A 207 0.81 10.66 -10.36
C VAL A 207 -0.24 9.62 -10.01
N ALA A 208 -0.63 9.53 -8.74
CA ALA A 208 -1.66 8.61 -8.29
C ALA A 208 -3.03 8.95 -8.90
N LYS A 209 -3.37 10.23 -9.01
CA LYS A 209 -4.61 10.69 -9.65
C LYS A 209 -4.70 10.19 -11.09
N GLU A 210 -3.67 10.41 -11.88
CA GLU A 210 -3.63 9.96 -13.30
C GLU A 210 -3.75 8.43 -13.40
N ALA A 211 -3.06 7.68 -12.53
CA ALA A 211 -3.10 6.23 -12.50
C ALA A 211 -4.49 5.69 -12.09
N VAL A 212 -5.11 6.28 -11.06
CA VAL A 212 -6.45 5.89 -10.59
C VAL A 212 -7.50 6.22 -11.65
N GLU A 213 -7.45 7.42 -12.23
CA GLU A 213 -8.37 7.81 -13.29
C GLU A 213 -8.23 6.92 -14.54
N ARG A 214 -7.00 6.56 -14.93
CA ARG A 214 -6.72 5.59 -15.99
C ARG A 214 -7.36 4.23 -15.69
N ALA A 215 -7.12 3.69 -14.51
CA ALA A 215 -7.69 2.41 -14.08
C ALA A 215 -9.22 2.45 -14.08
N ARG A 216 -9.81 3.53 -13.58
CA ARG A 216 -11.26 3.74 -13.47
C ARG A 216 -11.95 3.84 -14.83
N ARG A 217 -11.27 4.41 -15.85
CA ARG A 217 -11.74 4.40 -17.25
C ARG A 217 -11.62 3.04 -17.94
N GLY A 218 -10.97 2.04 -17.32
CA GLY A 218 -10.75 0.73 -17.92
C GLY A 218 -9.54 0.67 -18.87
N ASP A 219 -8.66 1.68 -18.83
CA ASP A 219 -7.46 1.77 -19.66
C ASP A 219 -6.31 0.87 -19.14
N GLY A 220 -6.56 0.08 -18.10
CA GLY A 220 -5.64 -0.90 -17.54
C GLY A 220 -4.78 -0.38 -16.39
N PRO A 221 -3.82 -1.21 -15.93
CA PRO A 221 -3.02 -0.95 -14.74
C PRO A 221 -1.92 0.10 -14.97
N THR A 222 -1.35 0.58 -13.85
CA THR A 222 -0.15 1.43 -13.81
C THR A 222 0.75 0.98 -12.68
N LEU A 223 2.06 0.99 -12.90
CA LEU A 223 3.08 0.78 -11.87
C LEU A 223 3.69 2.13 -11.47
N ILE A 224 3.58 2.49 -10.21
CA ILE A 224 4.21 3.69 -9.63
C ILE A 224 5.36 3.24 -8.74
N GLU A 225 6.54 3.84 -8.92
CA GLU A 225 7.68 3.69 -8.01
C GLU A 225 7.89 5.00 -7.26
N ALA A 226 7.53 5.02 -5.98
CA ALA A 226 7.71 6.15 -5.09
C ALA A 226 8.99 5.98 -4.26
N ILE A 227 10.00 6.81 -4.57
CA ILE A 227 11.30 6.76 -3.88
C ILE A 227 11.20 7.47 -2.55
N THR A 228 11.55 6.77 -1.51
CA THR A 228 11.57 7.32 -0.16
C THR A 228 12.77 6.84 0.64
N TYR A 229 12.78 7.15 1.92
CA TYR A 229 13.73 6.65 2.91
C TYR A 229 13.00 6.50 4.25
N ARG A 230 13.22 5.40 4.94
CA ARG A 230 12.61 5.11 6.24
C ARG A 230 13.64 5.08 7.37
#